data_c150d896d8194fb5b662699aa4415684
#
_entry.id   c150d896d8194fb5b662699aa4415684
#
_cell.length_a   1.000
_cell.length_b   1.000
_cell.length_c   1.000
_cell.angle_alpha   90.00
_cell.angle_beta   90.00
_cell.angle_gamma   90.00
#
_symmetry.space_group_name_H-M   'P 1'
#
loop_
_entity.id
_entity.type
_entity.pdbx_description
1 polymer ?
#
loop_
_entity_poly.entity_id
_entity_poly.type
_entity_poly.pdbx_seq_one_letter_code
_entity_poly.pdbx_strand_id
1 'polypeptide(L)'
;MLLQHPDGKIALIRGDVDAWAGLDPMMAQAEIEDGARLFYRNKAANTWGILSTRTEFLKDHPDLVKRVIGVYEEARKYSLANYNEEKKAFQAATKLSDAIADIQLKQRTDLNYNKIGPEQRDSILQAGVALQKAGIIKADVDVEKAVDDLIDAKAAFTN
;
A
#
# COMPACT_ATOMS: atom_id res chain seq x y z
N MET A 1 22.19 -0.06 0.99
CA MET A 1 22.04 -0.74 -0.32
C MET A 1 20.59 -0.57 -0.79
N LEU A 2 20.36 -0.22 -2.04
CA LEU A 2 19.01 -0.13 -2.62
C LEU A 2 18.68 -1.45 -3.32
N LEU A 3 17.74 -2.21 -2.75
CA LEU A 3 17.30 -3.50 -3.26
C LEU A 3 15.78 -3.51 -3.41
N GLN A 4 15.27 -4.27 -4.37
CA GLN A 4 13.83 -4.58 -4.42
C GLN A 4 13.45 -5.45 -3.21
N HIS A 5 12.17 -5.44 -2.82
CA HIS A 5 11.74 -6.10 -1.60
C HIS A 5 12.08 -7.60 -1.51
N PRO A 6 11.92 -8.41 -2.57
CA PRO A 6 12.33 -9.82 -2.52
C PRO A 6 13.84 -9.99 -2.28
N ASP A 7 14.67 -9.21 -2.99
CA ASP A 7 16.11 -9.25 -2.85
C ASP A 7 16.58 -8.76 -1.48
N GLY A 8 15.91 -7.73 -0.94
CA GLY A 8 16.16 -7.21 0.40
C GLY A 8 15.87 -8.24 1.49
N LYS A 9 14.77 -9.00 1.37
CA LYS A 9 14.49 -10.14 2.26
C LYS A 9 15.60 -11.19 2.20
N ILE A 10 16.01 -11.58 0.99
CA ILE A 10 17.07 -12.58 0.79
C ILE A 10 18.39 -12.10 1.39
N ALA A 11 18.76 -10.84 1.20
CA ALA A 11 19.96 -10.25 1.76
C ALA A 11 19.96 -10.29 3.29
N LEU A 12 18.81 -9.98 3.93
CA LEU A 12 18.66 -10.08 5.39
C LEU A 12 18.89 -11.52 5.87
N ILE A 13 18.23 -12.49 5.23
CA ILE A 13 18.30 -13.90 5.65
C ILE A 13 19.69 -14.47 5.48
N ARG A 14 20.43 -14.03 4.46
CA ARG A 14 21.83 -14.44 4.22
C ARG A 14 22.84 -13.75 5.14
N GLY A 15 22.42 -12.69 5.85
CA GLY A 15 23.34 -11.87 6.65
C GLY A 15 24.16 -10.87 5.84
N ASP A 16 23.78 -10.62 4.59
CA ASP A 16 24.44 -9.61 3.74
C ASP A 16 24.10 -8.18 4.21
N VAL A 17 23.03 -8.03 4.97
CA VAL A 17 22.61 -6.79 5.65
C VAL A 17 22.10 -7.10 7.05
N ASP A 18 22.29 -6.15 7.98
CA ASP A 18 21.86 -6.29 9.39
C ASP A 18 20.37 -5.94 9.59
N ALA A 19 19.80 -5.15 8.70
CA ALA A 19 18.41 -4.72 8.74
C ALA A 19 17.85 -4.49 7.33
N TRP A 20 16.55 -4.64 7.21
CA TRP A 20 15.82 -4.46 5.96
C TRP A 20 14.54 -3.64 6.19
N ALA A 21 14.33 -2.61 5.37
CA ALA A 21 13.06 -1.90 5.27
C ALA A 21 12.13 -2.65 4.31
N GLY A 22 11.28 -3.49 4.88
CA GLY A 22 10.47 -4.45 4.14
C GLY A 22 9.07 -3.97 3.81
N LEU A 23 8.36 -4.80 3.05
CA LEU A 23 6.95 -4.68 2.70
C LEU A 23 6.23 -6.00 2.99
N ASP A 24 5.01 -5.92 3.49
CA ASP A 24 4.17 -7.10 3.68
C ASP A 24 3.61 -7.62 2.34
N PRO A 25 3.39 -8.93 2.20
CA PRO A 25 3.49 -9.96 3.24
C PRO A 25 4.90 -10.52 3.49
N MET A 26 5.92 -10.06 2.78
CA MET A 26 7.30 -10.57 2.91
C MET A 26 7.90 -10.31 4.30
N MET A 27 7.51 -9.22 4.97
CA MET A 27 7.92 -8.97 6.36
C MET A 27 7.34 -10.02 7.31
N ALA A 28 6.04 -10.29 7.20
CA ALA A 28 5.40 -11.35 8.00
C ALA A 28 6.01 -12.73 7.72
N GLN A 29 6.35 -13.00 6.47
CA GLN A 29 7.03 -14.23 6.10
C GLN A 29 8.42 -14.32 6.73
N ALA A 30 9.22 -13.26 6.68
CA ALA A 30 10.55 -13.24 7.30
C ALA A 30 10.48 -13.45 8.83
N GLU A 31 9.47 -12.91 9.49
CA GLU A 31 9.27 -13.13 10.93
C GLU A 31 8.91 -14.57 11.25
N ILE A 32 7.98 -15.19 10.51
CA ILE A 32 7.44 -16.52 10.81
C ILE A 32 8.36 -17.65 10.33
N GLU A 33 8.93 -17.52 9.14
CA GLU A 33 9.69 -18.60 8.50
C GLU A 33 11.19 -18.48 8.76
N ASP A 34 11.71 -17.25 8.86
CA ASP A 34 13.15 -17.00 8.89
C ASP A 34 13.62 -16.45 10.25
N GLY A 35 12.73 -16.24 11.22
CA GLY A 35 13.06 -15.77 12.56
C GLY A 35 13.52 -14.31 12.62
N ALA A 36 13.23 -13.52 11.60
CA ALA A 36 13.52 -12.08 11.60
C ALA A 36 12.68 -11.37 12.67
N ARG A 37 13.24 -10.32 13.26
CA ARG A 37 12.57 -9.54 14.29
C ARG A 37 12.15 -8.17 13.80
N LEU A 38 10.84 -7.89 13.83
CA LEU A 38 10.33 -6.54 13.60
C LEU A 38 10.72 -5.64 14.79
N PHE A 39 11.62 -4.70 14.60
CA PHE A 39 12.07 -3.79 15.65
C PHE A 39 11.54 -2.36 15.53
N TYR A 40 11.02 -1.99 14.35
CA TYR A 40 10.42 -0.68 14.13
C TYR A 40 9.26 -0.77 13.13
N ARG A 41 8.16 -0.13 13.45
CA ARG A 41 7.02 0.10 12.56
C ARG A 41 6.30 1.38 12.93
N ASN A 42 6.06 2.23 11.96
CA ASN A 42 5.28 3.45 12.14
C ASN A 42 4.12 3.47 11.14
N LYS A 43 2.91 3.20 11.62
CA LYS A 43 1.70 3.19 10.78
C LYS A 43 1.40 4.56 10.17
N ALA A 44 1.66 5.65 10.92
CA ALA A 44 1.40 7.01 10.46
C ALA A 44 2.34 7.46 9.32
N ALA A 45 3.52 6.82 9.21
CA ALA A 45 4.46 7.07 8.11
C ALA A 45 4.29 6.09 6.94
N ASN A 46 3.32 5.18 7.00
CA ASN A 46 3.06 4.24 5.91
C ASN A 46 2.42 4.95 4.72
N THR A 47 2.76 4.46 3.53
CA THR A 47 2.04 4.83 2.32
C THR A 47 0.71 4.09 2.25
N TRP A 48 -0.30 4.79 1.79
CA TRP A 48 -1.62 4.22 1.52
C TRP A 48 -1.58 3.35 0.26
N GLY A 49 -2.34 2.26 0.26
CA GLY A 49 -2.69 1.57 -0.99
C GLY A 49 -3.66 2.45 -1.78
N ILE A 50 -3.26 2.88 -2.96
CA ILE A 50 -4.05 3.78 -3.79
C ILE A 50 -4.38 3.15 -5.14
N LEU A 51 -5.58 3.42 -5.64
CA LEU A 51 -5.98 3.10 -6.99
C LEU A 51 -5.69 4.29 -7.89
N SER A 52 -4.90 4.09 -8.93
CA SER A 52 -4.50 5.14 -9.88
C SER A 52 -4.98 4.84 -11.28
N THR A 53 -5.28 5.88 -12.04
CA THR A 53 -5.56 5.80 -13.46
C THR A 53 -4.89 6.95 -14.22
N ARG A 54 -4.71 6.82 -15.52
CA ARG A 54 -4.21 7.92 -16.35
C ARG A 54 -5.30 8.98 -16.51
N THR A 55 -4.89 10.24 -16.54
CA THR A 55 -5.80 11.39 -16.69
C THR A 55 -6.65 11.29 -17.96
N GLU A 56 -6.06 10.87 -19.09
CA GLU A 56 -6.76 10.69 -20.35
C GLU A 56 -7.82 9.61 -20.25
N PHE A 57 -7.49 8.47 -19.60
CA PHE A 57 -8.44 7.38 -19.40
C PHE A 57 -9.63 7.80 -18.52
N LEU A 58 -9.38 8.57 -17.48
CA LEU A 58 -10.44 9.13 -16.64
C LEU A 58 -11.37 10.05 -17.42
N LYS A 59 -10.81 10.89 -18.31
CA LYS A 59 -11.61 11.80 -19.15
C LYS A 59 -12.42 11.06 -20.20
N ASP A 60 -11.83 10.07 -20.84
CA ASP A 60 -12.45 9.34 -21.95
C ASP A 60 -13.45 8.29 -21.50
N HIS A 61 -13.24 7.73 -20.27
CA HIS A 61 -14.01 6.62 -19.73
C HIS A 61 -14.45 6.81 -18.25
N PRO A 62 -15.07 7.93 -17.89
CA PRO A 62 -15.42 8.23 -16.49
C PRO A 62 -16.36 7.19 -15.88
N ASP A 63 -17.32 6.68 -16.66
CA ASP A 63 -18.28 5.66 -16.20
C ASP A 63 -17.59 4.32 -15.91
N LEU A 64 -16.57 3.97 -16.70
CA LEU A 64 -15.79 2.76 -16.45
C LEU A 64 -14.97 2.88 -15.18
N VAL A 65 -14.32 4.02 -14.95
CA VAL A 65 -13.59 4.30 -13.71
C VAL A 65 -14.53 4.21 -12.51
N LYS A 66 -15.71 4.82 -12.59
CA LYS A 66 -16.74 4.73 -11.54
C LYS A 66 -17.18 3.28 -11.25
N ARG A 67 -17.37 2.48 -12.28
CA ARG A 67 -17.71 1.05 -12.13
C ARG A 67 -16.60 0.27 -11.45
N VAL A 68 -15.34 0.50 -11.84
CA VAL A 68 -14.16 -0.14 -11.20
C VAL A 68 -14.08 0.22 -9.73
N ILE A 69 -14.23 1.49 -9.38
CA ILE A 69 -14.27 1.96 -7.98
C ILE A 69 -15.41 1.26 -7.21
N GLY A 70 -16.60 1.13 -7.82
CA GLY A 70 -17.73 0.41 -7.24
C GLY A 70 -17.41 -1.05 -6.91
N VAL A 71 -16.75 -1.76 -7.83
CA VAL A 71 -16.33 -3.15 -7.60
C VAL A 71 -15.32 -3.25 -6.46
N TYR A 72 -14.35 -2.31 -6.36
CA TYR A 72 -13.42 -2.27 -5.22
C TYR A 72 -14.14 -2.04 -3.90
N GLU A 73 -15.14 -1.15 -3.87
CA GLU A 73 -15.92 -0.89 -2.66
C GLU A 73 -16.78 -2.09 -2.25
N GLU A 74 -17.39 -2.78 -3.20
CA GLU A 74 -18.12 -4.03 -2.93
C GLU A 74 -17.19 -5.11 -2.39
N ALA A 75 -16.02 -5.29 -2.99
CA ALA A 75 -15.01 -6.23 -2.52
C ALA A 75 -14.54 -5.88 -1.10
N ARG A 76 -14.28 -4.59 -0.82
CA ARG A 76 -13.89 -4.12 0.51
C ARG A 76 -14.96 -4.46 1.57
N LYS A 77 -16.22 -4.17 1.28
CA LYS A 77 -17.35 -4.49 2.18
C LYS A 77 -17.49 -5.99 2.40
N TYR A 78 -17.32 -6.76 1.33
CA TYR A 78 -17.35 -8.22 1.42
C TYR A 78 -16.23 -8.76 2.30
N SER A 79 -14.99 -8.29 2.11
CA SER A 79 -13.84 -8.69 2.92
C SER A 79 -14.03 -8.37 4.41
N LEU A 80 -14.51 -7.17 4.73
CA LEU A 80 -14.83 -6.79 6.11
C LEU A 80 -15.87 -7.70 6.78
N ALA A 81 -16.82 -8.20 6.01
CA ALA A 81 -17.90 -9.07 6.51
C ALA A 81 -17.52 -10.57 6.49
N ASN A 82 -16.54 -10.98 5.68
CA ASN A 82 -16.27 -12.38 5.36
C ASN A 82 -14.77 -12.72 5.47
N TYR A 83 -14.18 -12.47 6.63
CA TYR A 83 -12.74 -12.66 6.86
C TYR A 83 -12.19 -14.01 6.37
N ASN A 84 -12.90 -15.12 6.65
CA ASN A 84 -12.43 -16.45 6.26
C ASN A 84 -12.37 -16.65 4.74
N GLU A 85 -13.27 -16.03 3.99
CA GLU A 85 -13.27 -16.08 2.52
C GLU A 85 -12.16 -15.19 1.94
N GLU A 86 -11.96 -14.01 2.52
CA GLU A 86 -10.83 -13.14 2.17
C GLU A 86 -9.50 -13.88 2.40
N LYS A 87 -9.34 -14.51 3.57
CA LYS A 87 -8.13 -15.28 3.91
C LYS A 87 -7.90 -16.42 2.93
N LYS A 88 -8.92 -17.19 2.58
CA LYS A 88 -8.82 -18.25 1.54
C LYS A 88 -8.40 -17.69 0.19
N ALA A 89 -8.99 -16.57 -0.25
CA ALA A 89 -8.63 -15.93 -1.51
C ALA A 89 -7.19 -15.43 -1.50
N PHE A 90 -6.75 -14.80 -0.39
CA PHE A 90 -5.38 -14.36 -0.19
C PHE A 90 -4.39 -15.54 -0.26
N GLN A 91 -4.67 -16.64 0.45
CA GLN A 91 -3.82 -17.85 0.44
C GLN A 91 -3.80 -18.52 -0.93
N ALA A 92 -4.93 -18.54 -1.65
CA ALA A 92 -4.99 -19.09 -2.99
C ALA A 92 -4.09 -18.30 -3.97
N ALA A 93 -4.04 -16.98 -3.83
CA ALA A 93 -3.23 -16.09 -4.67
C ALA A 93 -1.75 -16.11 -4.30
N THR A 94 -1.42 -16.11 -3.01
CA THR A 94 -0.04 -15.93 -2.50
C THR A 94 0.68 -17.23 -2.18
N LYS A 95 -0.06 -18.31 -1.93
CA LYS A 95 0.44 -19.60 -1.43
C LYS A 95 1.09 -19.53 -0.04
N LEU A 96 0.84 -18.46 0.70
CA LEU A 96 1.39 -18.23 2.03
C LEU A 96 0.63 -19.03 3.11
N SER A 97 1.30 -19.29 4.23
CA SER A 97 0.75 -20.03 5.35
C SER A 97 -0.37 -19.29 6.07
N ASP A 98 -1.13 -20.03 6.87
CA ASP A 98 -2.23 -19.51 7.67
C ASP A 98 -1.79 -18.41 8.64
N ALA A 99 -0.64 -18.61 9.29
CA ALA A 99 -0.07 -17.63 10.23
C ALA A 99 0.33 -16.32 9.55
N ILE A 100 0.93 -16.39 8.38
CA ILE A 100 1.32 -15.20 7.60
C ILE A 100 0.07 -14.45 7.13
N ALA A 101 -0.94 -15.18 6.63
CA ALA A 101 -2.21 -14.59 6.21
C ALA A 101 -2.91 -13.86 7.38
N ASP A 102 -2.91 -14.44 8.58
CA ASP A 102 -3.50 -13.78 9.76
C ASP A 102 -2.74 -12.50 10.16
N ILE A 103 -1.41 -12.52 10.14
CA ILE A 103 -0.62 -11.31 10.41
C ILE A 103 -0.93 -10.23 9.37
N GLN A 104 -0.91 -10.59 8.09
CA GLN A 104 -1.18 -9.64 7.00
C GLN A 104 -2.57 -9.03 7.13
N LEU A 105 -3.61 -9.86 7.20
CA LEU A 105 -4.99 -9.41 7.07
C LEU A 105 -5.55 -8.81 8.36
N LYS A 106 -5.21 -9.35 9.55
CA LYS A 106 -5.74 -8.85 10.83
C LYS A 106 -4.93 -7.72 11.44
N GLN A 107 -3.60 -7.75 11.27
CA GLN A 107 -2.72 -6.85 12.00
C GLN A 107 -2.14 -5.73 11.14
N ARG A 108 -2.02 -5.97 9.82
CA ARG A 108 -1.27 -5.10 8.90
C ARG A 108 -2.07 -4.56 7.74
N THR A 109 -3.33 -4.98 7.60
CA THR A 109 -4.28 -4.43 6.63
C THR A 109 -5.38 -3.70 7.37
N ASP A 110 -5.71 -2.49 6.92
CA ASP A 110 -6.84 -1.71 7.41
C ASP A 110 -7.75 -1.35 6.23
N LEU A 111 -8.93 -1.95 6.21
CA LEU A 111 -9.94 -1.75 5.18
C LEU A 111 -11.02 -0.72 5.57
N ASN A 112 -10.86 0.00 6.68
CA ASN A 112 -11.87 0.97 7.11
C ASN A 112 -11.85 2.27 6.30
N TYR A 113 -10.73 2.56 5.64
CA TYR A 113 -10.59 3.75 4.80
C TYR A 113 -11.00 3.44 3.36
N ASN A 114 -11.98 4.15 2.84
CA ASN A 114 -12.46 4.02 1.46
C ASN A 114 -12.48 5.33 0.69
N LYS A 115 -12.01 6.42 1.30
CA LYS A 115 -11.96 7.74 0.69
C LYS A 115 -10.60 8.37 0.92
N ILE A 116 -10.16 9.13 -0.05
CA ILE A 116 -8.97 9.98 0.09
C ILE A 116 -9.43 11.28 0.78
N GLY A 117 -8.83 11.58 1.91
CA GLY A 117 -9.07 12.79 2.68
C GLY A 117 -7.78 13.51 3.03
N PRO A 118 -7.83 14.51 3.92
CA PRO A 118 -6.67 15.30 4.33
C PRO A 118 -5.52 14.43 4.87
N GLU A 119 -5.82 13.40 5.64
CA GLU A 119 -4.81 12.50 6.21
C GLU A 119 -3.99 11.79 5.12
N GLN A 120 -4.65 11.26 4.10
CA GLN A 120 -3.99 10.60 2.97
C GLN A 120 -3.17 11.59 2.15
N ARG A 121 -3.75 12.77 1.86
CA ARG A 121 -3.07 13.85 1.16
C ARG A 121 -1.80 14.26 1.89
N ASP A 122 -1.89 14.52 3.19
CA ASP A 122 -0.75 14.97 4.00
C ASP A 122 0.36 13.92 4.07
N SER A 123 -0.01 12.64 4.20
CA SER A 123 0.95 11.53 4.17
C SER A 123 1.70 11.46 2.83
N ILE A 124 1.00 11.59 1.70
CA ILE A 124 1.60 11.59 0.36
C ILE A 124 2.49 12.82 0.18
N LEU A 125 2.04 14.00 0.63
CA LEU A 125 2.82 15.23 0.56
C LEU A 125 4.11 15.13 1.37
N GLN A 126 4.05 14.63 2.60
CA GLN A 126 5.24 14.44 3.44
C GLN A 126 6.25 13.50 2.79
N ALA A 127 5.79 12.40 2.19
CA ALA A 127 6.65 11.48 1.44
C ALA A 127 7.30 12.19 0.25
N GLY A 128 6.56 12.96 -0.53
CA GLY A 128 7.07 13.73 -1.66
C GLY A 128 8.13 14.76 -1.25
N VAL A 129 7.88 15.50 -0.17
CA VAL A 129 8.85 16.46 0.40
C VAL A 129 10.11 15.76 0.90
N ALA A 130 9.98 14.60 1.54
CA ALA A 130 11.14 13.83 1.99
C ALA A 130 11.98 13.34 0.81
N LEU A 131 11.35 12.85 -0.27
CA LEU A 131 12.03 12.44 -1.49
C LEU A 131 12.71 13.61 -2.20
N GLN A 132 12.11 14.80 -2.19
CA GLN A 132 12.73 16.01 -2.75
C GLN A 132 13.96 16.41 -1.93
N LYS A 133 13.88 16.41 -0.60
CA LYS A 133 15.03 16.66 0.29
C LYS A 133 16.16 15.64 0.09
N ALA A 134 15.82 14.40 -0.22
CA ALA A 134 16.79 13.35 -0.53
C ALA A 134 17.37 13.44 -1.97
N GLY A 135 16.95 14.42 -2.78
CA GLY A 135 17.41 14.62 -4.16
C GLY A 135 16.85 13.62 -5.18
N ILE A 136 15.83 12.84 -4.80
CA ILE A 136 15.14 11.89 -5.71
C ILE A 136 14.14 12.64 -6.58
N ILE A 137 13.39 13.57 -6.01
CA ILE A 137 12.56 14.51 -6.75
C ILE A 137 13.38 15.79 -6.96
N LYS A 138 13.35 16.35 -8.16
CA LYS A 138 14.07 17.57 -8.51
C LYS A 138 13.60 18.74 -7.64
N ALA A 139 14.52 19.64 -7.30
CA ALA A 139 14.24 20.79 -6.43
C ALA A 139 13.26 21.82 -7.02
N ASP A 140 13.13 21.88 -8.34
CA ASP A 140 12.24 22.78 -9.08
C ASP A 140 10.80 22.24 -9.22
N VAL A 141 10.52 21.02 -8.75
CA VAL A 141 9.17 20.45 -8.75
C VAL A 141 8.36 21.02 -7.59
N ASP A 142 7.19 21.59 -7.89
CA ASP A 142 6.19 21.94 -6.89
C ASP A 142 5.48 20.68 -6.42
N VAL A 143 5.97 20.12 -5.31
CA VAL A 143 5.48 18.85 -4.76
C VAL A 143 4.04 18.97 -4.27
N GLU A 144 3.66 20.11 -3.69
CA GLU A 144 2.31 20.32 -3.18
C GLU A 144 1.30 20.34 -4.33
N LYS A 145 1.59 21.13 -5.36
CA LYS A 145 0.76 21.14 -6.57
C LYS A 145 0.68 19.77 -7.24
N ALA A 146 1.78 19.03 -7.31
CA ALA A 146 1.79 17.70 -7.90
C ALA A 146 0.88 16.71 -7.14
N VAL A 147 0.85 16.79 -5.81
CA VAL A 147 -0.04 15.98 -4.97
C VAL A 147 -1.50 16.40 -5.16
N ASP A 148 -1.79 17.69 -5.22
CA ASP A 148 -3.15 18.18 -5.45
C ASP A 148 -3.68 17.81 -6.83
N ASP A 149 -2.83 17.84 -7.85
CA ASP A 149 -3.18 17.42 -9.21
C ASP A 149 -3.35 15.88 -9.32
N LEU A 150 -2.67 15.12 -8.48
CA LEU A 150 -2.75 13.65 -8.45
C LEU A 150 -4.06 13.14 -7.85
N ILE A 151 -4.59 13.84 -6.84
CA ILE A 151 -5.74 13.38 -6.06
C ILE A 151 -7.04 13.88 -6.70
N ASP A 152 -7.82 12.97 -7.28
CA ASP A 152 -9.20 13.25 -7.69
C ASP A 152 -10.21 12.69 -6.68
N ALA A 153 -10.47 13.47 -5.64
CA ALA A 153 -11.46 13.12 -4.62
C ALA A 153 -12.90 13.11 -5.15
N LYS A 154 -13.16 13.68 -6.32
CA LYS A 154 -14.50 13.72 -6.94
C LYS A 154 -14.83 12.44 -7.70
N ALA A 155 -13.82 11.75 -8.21
CA ALA A 155 -13.98 10.44 -8.84
C ALA A 155 -14.34 9.35 -7.81
N ALA A 156 -13.98 9.55 -6.54
CA ALA A 156 -14.23 8.64 -5.45
C ALA A 156 -15.65 8.85 -4.89
N PHE A 157 -16.54 7.89 -5.14
CA PHE A 157 -17.81 7.71 -4.42
C PHE A 157 -18.76 8.91 -4.39
N THR A 158 -19.38 9.23 -5.49
CA THR A 158 -20.74 9.80 -5.44
C THR A 158 -21.69 8.66 -5.07
N ASN A 159 -22.20 8.69 -3.85
CA ASN A 159 -23.32 7.85 -3.42
C ASN A 159 -24.48 7.96 -4.39
#